data_271a65b30a131467be28af8578059e9f
#
_entry.id   271a65b30a131467be28af8578059e9f
#
_cell.length_a   1.000
_cell.length_b   1.000
_cell.length_c   1.000
_cell.angle_alpha   90.00
_cell.angle_beta   90.00
_cell.angle_gamma   90.00
#
_symmetry.space_group_name_H-M   'P 1'
#
loop_
_entity.id
_entity.type
_entity.pdbx_description
1 polymer ?
#
loop_
_entity_poly.entity_id
_entity_poly.type
_entity_poly.pdbx_seq_one_letter_code
_entity_poly.pdbx_strand_id
1 'polypeptide(L)'
;MVYAVGRPAPSGPGRFTIGPVTGCRVVPAFAKALGYTESSVLDTQGQLKGLILYDPPPTPGGQPTHTYRHQSWDMAGYLGPLTVDKFGNVYVAPAPRVSLYENPPEKQNTIYRVDATTGEMAEFIVLLSAAAPSSENPYGVLGLTYDCDTHSLYVSSVAGSTLANERGRIHRVDLHTGKIASRLEGTDAFGLGVFNGSSGKRLYFGAARASEVRSVALADDGRFAGTPRLDVSILGWGPDGDDKARRIIFDTRNVMLVRGMEFEFNLIATSERRQSDYKLAYDPAADAWKPLESYGK
;
A
#
# COMPACT_ATOMS: atom_id res chain seq x y z
N MET A 1 -10.54 -3.61 6.56
CA MET A 1 -9.51 -4.48 5.93
C MET A 1 -9.68 -5.86 6.53
N VAL A 2 -10.15 -6.86 5.78
CA VAL A 2 -10.35 -8.23 6.32
C VAL A 2 -8.99 -8.93 6.28
N TYR A 3 -8.48 -9.33 7.43
CA TYR A 3 -7.26 -10.12 7.52
C TYR A 3 -7.59 -11.60 7.22
N ALA A 4 -7.01 -12.15 6.15
CA ALA A 4 -7.11 -13.59 5.90
C ALA A 4 -6.19 -14.35 6.86
N VAL A 5 -6.72 -15.34 7.56
CA VAL A 5 -5.97 -16.26 8.43
C VAL A 5 -4.93 -17.00 7.59
N GLY A 6 -3.66 -16.87 7.92
CA GLY A 6 -2.55 -17.43 7.16
C GLY A 6 -2.45 -18.95 7.28
N ARG A 7 -2.19 -19.60 6.16
CA ARG A 7 -1.63 -20.95 6.16
C ARG A 7 -0.14 -20.87 6.54
N PRO A 8 0.39 -21.85 7.30
CA PRO A 8 1.81 -21.89 7.62
C PRO A 8 2.64 -21.95 6.34
N ALA A 9 3.71 -21.16 6.28
CA ALA A 9 4.64 -21.17 5.16
C ALA A 9 5.31 -22.55 5.00
N PRO A 10 5.47 -23.07 3.78
CA PRO A 10 6.22 -24.29 3.55
C PRO A 10 7.70 -24.07 3.83
N SER A 11 8.26 -24.85 4.74
CA SER A 11 9.69 -24.89 5.05
C SER A 11 10.42 -25.76 4.03
N GLY A 12 11.14 -25.15 3.08
CA GLY A 12 12.01 -25.86 2.15
C GLY A 12 12.65 -24.90 1.15
N PRO A 13 13.92 -25.08 0.75
CA PRO A 13 14.54 -24.25 -0.24
C PRO A 13 13.94 -24.49 -1.63
N GLY A 14 13.35 -23.42 -2.24
CA GLY A 14 13.21 -23.35 -3.67
C GLY A 14 11.82 -23.50 -4.30
N ARG A 15 10.70 -23.50 -3.56
CA ARG A 15 9.36 -23.38 -4.19
C ARG A 15 8.46 -22.45 -3.37
N PHE A 16 8.36 -21.22 -3.81
CA PHE A 16 7.30 -20.34 -3.35
C PHE A 16 5.95 -20.91 -3.76
N THR A 17 5.01 -20.97 -2.83
CA THR A 17 3.61 -21.27 -3.19
C THR A 17 3.05 -20.06 -3.95
N ILE A 18 2.44 -20.29 -5.12
CA ILE A 18 1.75 -19.25 -5.87
C ILE A 18 0.70 -18.59 -4.97
N GLY A 19 0.77 -17.29 -4.82
CA GLY A 19 -0.17 -16.55 -4.01
C GLY A 19 0.38 -15.26 -3.38
N PRO A 20 -0.47 -14.56 -2.62
CA PRO A 20 -0.09 -13.34 -1.91
C PRO A 20 0.89 -13.61 -0.77
N VAL A 21 1.83 -12.68 -0.56
CA VAL A 21 2.89 -12.79 0.46
C VAL A 21 2.52 -12.00 1.73
N THR A 22 1.24 -11.90 2.04
CA THR A 22 0.74 -11.07 3.15
C THR A 22 0.13 -11.88 4.31
N GLY A 23 0.12 -13.22 4.21
CA GLY A 23 -0.59 -14.10 5.14
C GLY A 23 0.03 -14.23 6.54
N CYS A 24 1.18 -13.61 6.81
CA CYS A 24 1.82 -13.61 8.13
C CYS A 24 1.40 -12.45 9.04
N ARG A 25 0.59 -11.52 8.54
CA ARG A 25 0.15 -10.35 9.32
C ARG A 25 -0.70 -10.79 10.50
N VAL A 26 -0.48 -10.17 11.66
CA VAL A 26 -1.18 -10.50 12.89
C VAL A 26 -1.84 -9.26 13.48
N VAL A 27 -2.87 -9.46 14.27
CA VAL A 27 -3.49 -8.39 15.06
C VAL A 27 -2.46 -7.89 16.09
N PRO A 28 -2.21 -6.57 16.19
CA PRO A 28 -1.31 -6.01 17.19
C PRO A 28 -1.65 -6.45 18.63
N ALA A 29 -0.63 -6.67 19.46
CA ALA A 29 -0.85 -7.11 20.83
C ALA A 29 -1.65 -6.09 21.65
N PHE A 30 -1.40 -4.78 21.46
CA PHE A 30 -2.19 -3.74 22.10
C PHE A 30 -3.68 -3.81 21.73
N ALA A 31 -3.99 -4.11 20.46
CA ALA A 31 -5.35 -4.23 19.97
C ALA A 31 -6.05 -5.46 20.60
N LYS A 32 -5.35 -6.60 20.68
CA LYS A 32 -5.86 -7.79 21.38
C LYS A 32 -6.13 -7.52 22.84
N ALA A 33 -5.24 -6.78 23.52
CA ALA A 33 -5.44 -6.41 24.92
C ALA A 33 -6.67 -5.51 25.15
N LEU A 34 -7.07 -4.75 24.12
CA LEU A 34 -8.29 -3.94 24.11
C LEU A 34 -9.54 -4.71 23.65
N GLY A 35 -9.43 -6.03 23.38
CA GLY A 35 -10.55 -6.87 22.95
C GLY A 35 -10.79 -6.94 21.45
N TYR A 36 -9.95 -6.32 20.62
CA TYR A 36 -10.05 -6.40 19.16
C TYR A 36 -9.56 -7.74 18.62
N THR A 37 -10.11 -8.14 17.48
CA THR A 37 -9.89 -9.44 16.85
C THR A 37 -9.41 -9.29 15.40
N GLU A 38 -9.28 -10.41 14.68
CA GLU A 38 -8.93 -10.43 13.25
C GLU A 38 -10.01 -9.79 12.37
N SER A 39 -11.26 -9.71 12.85
CA SER A 39 -12.35 -9.01 12.15
C SER A 39 -12.33 -7.50 12.35
N SER A 40 -11.59 -7.00 13.33
CA SER A 40 -11.47 -5.57 13.61
C SER A 40 -10.64 -4.88 12.52
N VAL A 41 -10.90 -3.61 12.29
CA VAL A 41 -10.28 -2.83 11.21
C VAL A 41 -9.43 -1.73 11.80
N LEU A 42 -8.17 -1.69 11.40
CA LEU A 42 -7.31 -0.52 11.57
C LEU A 42 -7.31 0.26 10.25
N ASP A 43 -7.69 1.54 10.30
CA ASP A 43 -7.91 2.33 9.10
C ASP A 43 -7.40 3.77 9.24
N THR A 44 -7.20 4.40 8.08
CA THR A 44 -6.88 5.81 7.92
C THR A 44 -8.10 6.51 7.34
N GLN A 45 -8.95 7.04 8.20
CA GLN A 45 -10.14 7.76 7.73
C GLN A 45 -9.76 9.15 7.27
N GLY A 46 -10.10 9.43 6.00
CA GLY A 46 -9.77 10.70 5.40
C GLY A 46 -10.35 11.96 6.08
N GLN A 47 -11.23 11.86 7.05
CA GLN A 47 -11.80 12.98 7.81
C GLN A 47 -11.18 13.16 9.20
N LEU A 48 -10.42 12.16 9.70
CA LEU A 48 -9.80 12.18 11.01
C LEU A 48 -8.28 12.15 10.87
N LYS A 49 -7.58 12.88 11.74
CA LYS A 49 -6.13 12.75 11.91
C LYS A 49 -5.80 11.40 12.53
N GLY A 50 -4.63 10.87 12.19
CA GLY A 50 -4.15 9.63 12.75
C GLY A 50 -4.90 8.39 12.26
N LEU A 51 -4.84 7.35 13.07
CA LEU A 51 -5.48 6.06 12.84
C LEU A 51 -6.77 5.94 13.65
N ILE A 52 -7.64 5.04 13.22
CA ILE A 52 -8.76 4.54 13.99
C ILE A 52 -8.75 3.01 13.96
N LEU A 53 -8.98 2.39 15.11
CA LEU A 53 -9.22 0.95 15.24
C LEU A 53 -10.68 0.77 15.65
N TYR A 54 -11.42 -0.09 14.93
CA TYR A 54 -12.85 -0.28 15.19
C TYR A 54 -13.33 -1.67 14.79
N ASP A 55 -14.43 -2.09 15.37
CA ASP A 55 -15.17 -3.25 14.90
C ASP A 55 -16.18 -2.82 13.83
N PRO A 56 -16.19 -3.49 12.65
CA PRO A 56 -17.14 -3.19 11.60
C PRO A 56 -18.57 -3.30 12.10
N PRO A 57 -19.49 -2.47 11.60
CA PRO A 57 -20.89 -2.58 11.94
C PRO A 57 -21.45 -3.94 11.48
N PRO A 58 -22.40 -4.54 12.21
CA PRO A 58 -23.00 -5.82 11.83
C PRO A 58 -23.81 -5.73 10.53
N THR A 59 -24.21 -4.53 10.12
CA THR A 59 -24.94 -4.29 8.88
C THR A 59 -24.21 -3.26 8.01
N PRO A 60 -24.17 -3.43 6.68
CA PRO A 60 -23.58 -2.44 5.78
C PRO A 60 -24.20 -1.05 5.97
N GLY A 61 -23.35 -0.02 6.06
CA GLY A 61 -23.79 1.38 6.26
C GLY A 61 -24.11 1.76 7.71
N GLY A 62 -24.01 0.83 8.66
CA GLY A 62 -24.13 1.12 10.08
C GLY A 62 -22.95 1.90 10.63
N GLN A 63 -23.05 2.37 11.87
CA GLN A 63 -21.93 2.99 12.55
C GLN A 63 -20.98 1.92 13.12
N PRO A 64 -19.65 2.15 13.08
CA PRO A 64 -18.69 1.28 13.76
C PRO A 64 -19.03 1.14 15.23
N THR A 65 -18.92 -0.07 15.75
CA THR A 65 -18.99 -0.35 17.17
C THR A 65 -17.58 -0.43 17.74
N HIS A 66 -17.42 -0.21 19.04
CA HIS A 66 -16.12 -0.32 19.69
C HIS A 66 -14.99 0.35 18.91
N THR A 67 -14.78 1.64 19.14
CA THR A 67 -13.75 2.43 18.47
C THR A 67 -12.63 2.82 19.43
N TYR A 68 -11.39 2.82 18.95
CA TYR A 68 -10.21 3.24 19.71
C TYR A 68 -9.29 4.11 18.88
N ARG A 69 -8.69 5.10 19.53
CA ARG A 69 -7.63 5.95 18.99
C ARG A 69 -6.60 6.21 20.09
N HIS A 70 -5.34 6.03 19.78
CA HIS A 70 -4.26 6.41 20.68
C HIS A 70 -3.87 7.87 20.45
N GLN A 71 -3.60 8.63 21.52
CA GLN A 71 -3.28 10.06 21.43
C GLN A 71 -2.06 10.39 20.55
N SER A 72 -1.07 9.49 20.50
CA SER A 72 0.13 9.66 19.68
C SER A 72 -0.13 9.57 18.19
N TRP A 73 -1.29 9.04 17.74
CA TRP A 73 -1.55 8.87 16.31
C TRP A 73 -1.83 10.16 15.57
N ASP A 74 -2.18 11.23 16.29
CA ASP A 74 -2.45 12.54 15.70
C ASP A 74 -1.18 13.29 15.26
N MET A 75 0.01 12.86 15.76
CA MET A 75 1.29 13.50 15.45
C MET A 75 1.66 13.49 13.96
N ALA A 76 1.16 12.50 13.23
CA ALA A 76 1.44 12.31 11.81
C ALA A 76 0.42 13.01 10.89
N GLY A 77 -0.53 13.74 11.46
CA GLY A 77 -1.60 14.42 10.70
C GLY A 77 -2.57 13.44 10.05
N TYR A 78 -3.05 13.76 8.85
CA TYR A 78 -3.87 12.85 8.06
C TYR A 78 -3.01 11.75 7.44
N LEU A 79 -3.50 10.53 7.48
CA LEU A 79 -2.75 9.35 7.08
C LEU A 79 -3.36 8.70 5.81
N GLY A 80 -2.52 8.06 5.04
CA GLY A 80 -2.87 7.37 3.80
C GLY A 80 -2.57 5.88 3.83
N PRO A 81 -1.53 5.41 3.14
CA PRO A 81 -1.23 4.00 3.05
C PRO A 81 -0.76 3.45 4.41
N LEU A 82 -1.21 2.24 4.72
CA LEU A 82 -0.78 1.50 5.91
C LEU A 82 -0.56 0.01 5.60
N THR A 83 0.29 -0.63 6.40
CA THR A 83 0.49 -2.07 6.38
C THR A 83 0.88 -2.56 7.78
N VAL A 84 0.73 -3.86 8.03
CA VAL A 84 1.06 -4.50 9.32
C VAL A 84 2.11 -5.58 9.06
N ASP A 85 3.12 -5.70 9.91
CA ASP A 85 4.12 -6.76 9.84
C ASP A 85 3.70 -8.03 10.61
N LYS A 86 4.55 -9.05 10.55
CA LYS A 86 4.32 -10.34 11.23
C LYS A 86 4.41 -10.27 12.76
N PHE A 87 4.88 -9.17 13.31
CA PHE A 87 4.94 -8.94 14.76
C PHE A 87 3.79 -8.05 15.25
N GLY A 88 2.97 -7.53 14.33
CA GLY A 88 1.86 -6.65 14.63
C GLY A 88 2.23 -5.16 14.70
N ASN A 89 3.47 -4.77 14.32
CA ASN A 89 3.75 -3.35 14.16
C ASN A 89 3.01 -2.82 12.94
N VAL A 90 2.48 -1.60 13.05
CA VAL A 90 1.79 -0.93 11.94
C VAL A 90 2.69 0.13 11.36
N TYR A 91 2.90 0.10 10.06
CA TYR A 91 3.61 1.13 9.31
C TYR A 91 2.61 1.96 8.53
N VAL A 92 2.74 3.28 8.61
CA VAL A 92 1.80 4.21 8.02
C VAL A 92 2.53 5.46 7.54
N ALA A 93 2.01 6.09 6.50
CA ALA A 93 2.56 7.33 5.97
C ALA A 93 1.48 8.42 5.88
N PRO A 94 1.88 9.70 5.97
CA PRO A 94 1.01 10.84 5.76
C PRO A 94 0.37 10.85 4.37
N ALA A 95 -0.79 11.48 4.28
CA ALA A 95 -1.43 11.79 3.02
C ALA A 95 -1.80 13.27 3.01
N PRO A 96 -1.45 14.03 1.97
CA PRO A 96 -1.79 15.44 1.91
C PRO A 96 -3.30 15.63 1.82
N ARG A 97 -3.78 16.68 2.45
CA ARG A 97 -5.15 17.14 2.42
C ARG A 97 -5.21 18.52 1.75
N VAL A 98 -6.41 18.97 1.45
CA VAL A 98 -6.66 20.30 0.91
C VAL A 98 -5.97 21.41 1.74
N SER A 99 -5.95 21.25 3.07
CA SER A 99 -5.09 22.07 3.94
C SER A 99 -3.75 21.37 4.17
N LEU A 100 -2.67 21.94 3.69
CA LEU A 100 -1.31 21.45 3.91
C LEU A 100 -0.74 21.78 5.30
N TYR A 101 -1.48 22.52 6.12
CA TYR A 101 -1.03 22.90 7.47
C TYR A 101 -0.72 21.68 8.35
N GLU A 102 -1.59 20.67 8.31
CA GLU A 102 -1.44 19.45 9.11
C GLU A 102 -0.49 18.42 8.46
N ASN A 103 -0.37 18.49 7.14
CA ASN A 103 0.43 17.58 6.33
C ASN A 103 1.32 18.36 5.37
N PRO A 104 2.33 19.10 5.86
CA PRO A 104 3.22 19.87 4.99
C PRO A 104 4.03 18.93 4.09
N PRO A 105 4.39 19.38 2.87
CA PRO A 105 5.09 18.54 1.88
C PRO A 105 6.39 17.94 2.40
N GLU A 106 7.09 18.61 3.32
CA GLU A 106 8.35 18.16 3.92
C GLU A 106 8.20 16.86 4.74
N LYS A 107 6.99 16.60 5.28
CA LYS A 107 6.69 15.41 6.09
C LYS A 107 6.10 14.26 5.29
N GLN A 108 5.79 14.45 4.01
CA GLN A 108 5.10 13.45 3.20
C GLN A 108 5.94 12.20 2.89
N ASN A 109 7.26 12.26 3.12
CA ASN A 109 8.18 11.13 2.97
C ASN A 109 8.57 10.47 4.31
N THR A 110 7.87 10.77 5.37
CA THR A 110 8.07 10.14 6.68
C THR A 110 7.18 8.89 6.79
N ILE A 111 7.77 7.80 7.26
CA ILE A 111 7.02 6.61 7.66
C ILE A 111 7.00 6.56 9.16
N TYR A 112 5.83 6.39 9.72
CA TYR A 112 5.60 6.20 11.15
C TYR A 112 5.36 4.73 11.45
N ARG A 113 5.78 4.28 12.64
CA ARG A 113 5.51 2.94 13.16
C ARG A 113 4.67 3.06 14.44
N VAL A 114 3.60 2.28 14.49
CA VAL A 114 2.88 2.01 15.73
C VAL A 114 3.45 0.73 16.33
N ASP A 115 3.91 0.79 17.54
CA ASP A 115 4.44 -0.36 18.27
C ASP A 115 3.35 -1.39 18.56
N ALA A 116 3.63 -2.65 18.28
CA ALA A 116 2.66 -3.74 18.41
C ALA A 116 2.19 -3.97 19.84
N THR A 117 2.97 -3.60 20.86
CA THR A 117 2.70 -3.86 22.27
C THR A 117 2.02 -2.68 22.94
N THR A 118 2.56 -1.47 22.73
CA THR A 118 2.08 -0.26 23.42
C THR A 118 1.00 0.49 22.65
N GLY A 119 0.93 0.33 21.32
CA GLY A 119 0.08 1.13 20.45
C GLY A 119 0.60 2.54 20.20
N GLU A 120 1.76 2.92 20.73
CA GLU A 120 2.36 4.23 20.53
C GLU A 120 2.92 4.37 19.11
N MET A 121 2.67 5.53 18.50
CA MET A 121 3.23 5.90 17.20
C MET A 121 4.50 6.73 17.39
N ALA A 122 5.51 6.41 16.61
CA ALA A 122 6.75 7.18 16.49
C ALA A 122 7.21 7.25 15.04
N GLU A 123 8.03 8.24 14.72
CA GLU A 123 8.73 8.30 13.43
C GLU A 123 9.66 7.09 13.30
N PHE A 124 9.56 6.39 12.17
CA PHE A 124 10.37 5.20 11.91
C PHE A 124 11.52 5.51 10.95
N ILE A 125 11.23 6.13 9.81
CA ILE A 125 12.23 6.49 8.80
C ILE A 125 11.73 7.64 7.93
N VAL A 126 12.63 8.56 7.60
CA VAL A 126 12.40 9.61 6.59
C VAL A 126 13.11 9.21 5.30
N LEU A 127 12.35 9.12 4.21
CA LEU A 127 12.89 8.83 2.89
C LEU A 127 13.40 10.11 2.25
N LEU A 128 14.56 10.03 1.61
CA LEU A 128 15.09 11.15 0.84
C LEU A 128 14.23 11.40 -0.40
N SER A 129 13.70 12.61 -0.52
CA SER A 129 13.00 13.06 -1.71
C SER A 129 13.95 13.15 -2.90
N ALA A 130 13.46 12.91 -4.12
CA ALA A 130 14.25 13.04 -5.34
C ALA A 130 14.57 14.49 -5.69
N ALA A 131 13.75 15.44 -5.24
CA ALA A 131 13.94 16.88 -5.30
C ALA A 131 13.28 17.53 -4.08
N ALA A 132 13.51 18.82 -3.89
CA ALA A 132 12.83 19.58 -2.83
C ALA A 132 11.31 19.49 -2.98
N PRO A 133 10.57 19.38 -1.88
CA PRO A 133 9.11 19.44 -1.89
C PRO A 133 8.62 20.77 -2.53
N SER A 134 7.50 20.70 -3.25
CA SER A 134 6.90 21.87 -3.90
C SER A 134 5.39 21.85 -3.78
N SER A 135 4.75 23.02 -4.01
CA SER A 135 3.30 23.12 -4.09
C SER A 135 2.71 22.45 -5.34
N GLU A 136 3.51 22.20 -6.37
CA GLU A 136 3.06 21.51 -7.59
C GLU A 136 2.87 20.01 -7.37
N ASN A 137 3.61 19.44 -6.42
CA ASN A 137 3.44 18.06 -5.98
C ASN A 137 3.52 18.00 -4.45
N PRO A 138 2.38 18.02 -3.76
CA PRO A 138 2.33 17.93 -2.31
C PRO A 138 2.44 16.49 -1.80
N TYR A 139 2.60 15.50 -2.68
CA TYR A 139 2.62 14.08 -2.33
C TYR A 139 4.04 13.59 -2.06
N GLY A 140 4.13 12.63 -1.14
CA GLY A 140 5.31 11.83 -0.89
C GLY A 140 5.00 10.34 -1.04
N VAL A 141 4.86 9.64 0.08
CA VAL A 141 4.55 8.21 0.08
C VAL A 141 3.10 7.96 -0.36
N LEU A 142 2.93 7.14 -1.39
CA LEU A 142 1.62 6.78 -1.94
C LEU A 142 1.24 5.31 -1.70
N GLY A 143 2.20 4.43 -1.42
CA GLY A 143 1.95 3.02 -1.20
C GLY A 143 2.90 2.40 -0.18
N LEU A 144 2.36 1.46 0.60
CA LEU A 144 3.10 0.62 1.54
C LEU A 144 2.65 -0.83 1.39
N THR A 145 3.59 -1.76 1.35
CA THR A 145 3.29 -3.19 1.48
C THR A 145 4.39 -3.92 2.21
N TYR A 146 4.00 -4.93 2.98
CA TYR A 146 4.91 -5.77 3.74
C TYR A 146 5.06 -7.14 3.08
N ASP A 147 6.31 -7.57 2.90
CA ASP A 147 6.68 -8.90 2.43
C ASP A 147 7.03 -9.80 3.62
N CYS A 148 6.20 -10.81 3.83
CA CYS A 148 6.35 -11.78 4.93
C CYS A 148 7.63 -12.62 4.82
N ASP A 149 8.05 -12.95 3.61
CA ASP A 149 9.16 -13.89 3.40
C ASP A 149 10.50 -13.26 3.72
N THR A 150 10.67 -11.99 3.34
CA THR A 150 11.96 -11.28 3.49
C THR A 150 11.99 -10.27 4.63
N HIS A 151 10.87 -10.15 5.38
CA HIS A 151 10.69 -9.14 6.42
C HIS A 151 11.03 -7.74 5.94
N SER A 152 10.51 -7.39 4.76
CA SER A 152 10.78 -6.12 4.09
C SER A 152 9.52 -5.27 3.96
N LEU A 153 9.70 -3.97 4.10
CA LEU A 153 8.68 -2.98 3.77
C LEU A 153 9.02 -2.35 2.41
N TYR A 154 8.11 -2.48 1.44
CA TYR A 154 8.21 -1.72 0.19
C TYR A 154 7.38 -0.46 0.28
N VAL A 155 7.97 0.64 -0.18
CA VAL A 155 7.41 2.00 -0.05
C VAL A 155 7.54 2.71 -1.38
N SER A 156 6.43 3.11 -1.98
CA SER A 156 6.46 4.01 -3.15
C SER A 156 6.35 5.46 -2.71
N SER A 157 7.15 6.32 -3.31
CA SER A 157 7.12 7.76 -3.12
C SER A 157 7.26 8.50 -4.44
N VAL A 158 6.43 9.53 -4.63
CA VAL A 158 6.48 10.43 -5.79
C VAL A 158 7.06 11.79 -5.44
N ALA A 159 7.67 11.93 -4.25
CA ALA A 159 8.25 13.19 -3.81
C ALA A 159 9.34 13.69 -4.77
N GLY A 160 9.17 14.91 -5.26
CA GLY A 160 10.05 15.54 -6.25
C GLY A 160 9.71 15.27 -7.70
N SER A 161 8.67 14.47 -8.00
CA SER A 161 8.10 14.37 -9.34
C SER A 161 7.25 15.60 -9.66
N THR A 162 7.15 15.93 -10.95
CA THR A 162 6.24 16.94 -11.49
C THR A 162 5.47 16.35 -12.66
N LEU A 163 4.48 17.03 -13.21
CA LEU A 163 3.79 16.55 -14.42
C LEU A 163 4.77 16.26 -15.57
N ALA A 164 5.84 17.06 -15.71
CA ALA A 164 6.83 16.91 -16.78
C ALA A 164 7.94 15.89 -16.47
N ASN A 165 8.23 15.63 -15.20
CA ASN A 165 9.41 14.84 -14.80
C ASN A 165 9.05 13.73 -13.82
N GLU A 166 9.28 12.50 -14.23
CA GLU A 166 9.18 11.34 -13.37
C GLU A 166 10.46 11.15 -12.54
N ARG A 167 10.34 11.27 -11.21
CA ARG A 167 11.45 11.15 -10.26
C ARG A 167 11.13 10.27 -9.07
N GLY A 168 9.94 9.67 -9.06
CA GLY A 168 9.50 8.81 -7.97
C GLY A 168 10.42 7.61 -7.76
N ARG A 169 10.26 6.98 -6.63
CA ARG A 169 11.07 5.86 -6.19
C ARG A 169 10.23 4.82 -5.50
N ILE A 170 10.61 3.56 -5.66
CA ILE A 170 10.15 2.50 -4.77
C ILE A 170 11.34 2.07 -3.92
N HIS A 171 11.21 2.20 -2.61
CA HIS A 171 12.23 1.79 -1.64
C HIS A 171 11.91 0.43 -1.07
N ARG A 172 12.92 -0.40 -0.86
CA ARG A 172 12.86 -1.56 0.02
C ARG A 172 13.54 -1.21 1.33
N VAL A 173 12.82 -1.26 2.42
CA VAL A 173 13.35 -1.11 3.77
C VAL A 173 13.45 -2.50 4.39
N ASP A 174 14.64 -2.88 4.82
CA ASP A 174 14.89 -4.08 5.60
C ASP A 174 14.48 -3.82 7.05
N LEU A 175 13.45 -4.50 7.54
CA LEU A 175 12.91 -4.29 8.88
C LEU A 175 13.75 -4.92 9.99
N HIS A 176 14.74 -5.78 9.66
CA HIS A 176 15.71 -6.24 10.65
C HIS A 176 16.70 -5.13 11.02
N THR A 177 17.06 -4.31 10.06
CA THR A 177 18.05 -3.23 10.25
C THR A 177 17.45 -1.84 10.33
N GLY A 178 16.20 -1.67 9.91
CA GLY A 178 15.52 -0.38 9.77
C GLY A 178 16.10 0.49 8.66
N LYS A 179 16.87 -0.07 7.70
CA LYS A 179 17.58 0.69 6.66
C LYS A 179 17.03 0.40 5.26
N ILE A 180 17.18 1.39 4.38
CA ILE A 180 16.91 1.21 2.95
C ILE A 180 17.96 0.26 2.37
N ALA A 181 17.53 -0.90 1.89
CA ALA A 181 18.38 -1.95 1.36
C ALA A 181 18.50 -1.91 -0.18
N SER A 182 17.48 -1.42 -0.89
CA SER A 182 17.51 -1.21 -2.34
C SER A 182 16.45 -0.20 -2.78
N ARG A 183 16.60 0.34 -3.99
CA ARG A 183 15.67 1.32 -4.59
C ARG A 183 15.45 1.02 -6.06
N LEU A 184 14.24 1.29 -6.55
CA LEU A 184 13.91 1.41 -7.96
C LEU A 184 13.69 2.90 -8.22
N GLU A 185 14.51 3.49 -9.07
CA GLU A 185 14.52 4.92 -9.38
C GLU A 185 13.64 5.23 -10.60
N GLY A 186 13.18 6.48 -10.73
CA GLY A 186 12.44 6.95 -11.89
C GLY A 186 11.10 6.24 -12.07
N THR A 187 10.38 5.99 -10.97
CA THR A 187 9.11 5.25 -10.99
C THR A 187 8.11 5.92 -10.06
N ASP A 188 7.17 6.64 -10.65
CA ASP A 188 6.01 7.17 -9.94
C ASP A 188 4.97 6.07 -9.75
N ALA A 189 4.94 5.51 -8.55
CA ALA A 189 4.07 4.38 -8.22
C ALA A 189 3.08 4.72 -7.11
N PHE A 190 1.88 4.14 -7.24
CA PHE A 190 0.82 4.14 -6.24
C PHE A 190 0.86 2.89 -5.34
N GLY A 191 -0.29 2.25 -5.19
CA GLY A 191 -0.45 1.06 -4.36
C GLY A 191 0.51 -0.05 -4.74
N LEU A 192 1.00 -0.73 -3.73
CA LEU A 192 1.98 -1.81 -3.84
C LEU A 192 1.40 -3.13 -3.36
N GLY A 193 1.82 -4.23 -3.98
CA GLY A 193 1.49 -5.57 -3.52
C GLY A 193 2.56 -6.58 -3.93
N VAL A 194 2.88 -7.54 -3.06
CA VAL A 194 3.83 -8.62 -3.36
C VAL A 194 3.06 -9.91 -3.62
N PHE A 195 3.41 -10.58 -4.71
CA PHE A 195 2.79 -11.84 -5.12
C PHE A 195 3.84 -12.81 -5.66
N ASN A 196 3.72 -14.07 -5.28
CA ASN A 196 4.50 -15.16 -5.81
C ASN A 196 3.79 -15.74 -7.04
N GLY A 197 4.30 -15.44 -8.23
CA GLY A 197 3.82 -15.99 -9.49
C GLY A 197 4.54 -17.28 -9.88
N SER A 198 4.16 -17.85 -11.03
CA SER A 198 4.81 -19.06 -11.56
C SER A 198 6.25 -18.83 -12.01
N SER A 199 6.60 -17.58 -12.39
CA SER A 199 7.97 -17.17 -12.75
C SER A 199 8.78 -16.60 -11.57
N GLY A 200 8.23 -16.62 -10.35
CA GLY A 200 8.89 -16.12 -9.14
C GLY A 200 8.18 -14.96 -8.48
N LYS A 201 8.81 -14.41 -7.44
CA LYS A 201 8.27 -13.30 -6.65
C LYS A 201 8.37 -11.98 -7.40
N ARG A 202 7.30 -11.19 -7.33
CA ARG A 202 7.23 -9.86 -7.95
C ARG A 202 6.58 -8.85 -7.02
N LEU A 203 7.08 -7.61 -7.07
CA LEU A 203 6.37 -6.43 -6.54
C LEU A 203 5.53 -5.84 -7.66
N TYR A 204 4.22 -5.81 -7.45
CA TYR A 204 3.25 -5.15 -8.32
C TYR A 204 2.99 -3.73 -7.82
N PHE A 205 2.80 -2.81 -8.76
CA PHE A 205 2.50 -1.42 -8.44
C PHE A 205 1.63 -0.77 -9.51
N GLY A 206 0.77 0.15 -9.10
CA GLY A 206 0.04 1.02 -10.00
C GLY A 206 0.94 2.15 -10.49
N ALA A 207 1.01 2.37 -11.79
CA ALA A 207 1.69 3.55 -12.34
C ALA A 207 0.88 4.81 -12.01
N ALA A 208 1.53 5.83 -11.43
CA ALA A 208 0.85 7.09 -11.10
C ALA A 208 0.61 7.97 -12.31
N ARG A 209 1.31 7.71 -13.44
CA ARG A 209 1.24 8.49 -14.69
C ARG A 209 0.44 7.82 -15.79
N ALA A 210 0.15 6.53 -15.66
CA ALA A 210 -0.54 5.76 -16.67
C ALA A 210 -1.59 4.85 -16.04
N SER A 211 -2.61 4.51 -16.79
CA SER A 211 -3.66 3.59 -16.38
C SER A 211 -3.17 2.13 -16.47
N GLU A 212 -2.16 1.81 -15.67
CA GLU A 212 -1.39 0.57 -15.75
C GLU A 212 -1.12 -0.04 -14.38
N VAL A 213 -1.14 -1.37 -14.33
CA VAL A 213 -0.48 -2.17 -13.30
C VAL A 213 0.81 -2.72 -13.88
N ARG A 214 1.92 -2.44 -13.22
CA ARG A 214 3.25 -2.91 -13.56
C ARG A 214 3.82 -3.78 -12.46
N SER A 215 4.85 -4.56 -12.77
CA SER A 215 5.59 -5.28 -11.74
C SER A 215 7.08 -5.34 -12.03
N VAL A 216 7.86 -5.52 -10.98
CA VAL A 216 9.30 -5.78 -11.03
C VAL A 216 9.60 -7.08 -10.31
N ALA A 217 10.50 -7.91 -10.86
CA ALA A 217 10.94 -9.13 -10.19
C ALA A 217 11.69 -8.80 -8.89
N LEU A 218 11.58 -9.68 -7.92
CA LEU A 218 12.31 -9.62 -6.67
C LEU A 218 13.23 -10.84 -6.57
N ALA A 219 14.48 -10.61 -6.17
CA ALA A 219 15.41 -11.65 -5.81
C ALA A 219 14.98 -12.34 -4.49
N ASP A 220 15.59 -13.46 -4.14
CA ASP A 220 15.27 -14.23 -2.93
C ASP A 220 15.40 -13.42 -1.64
N ASP A 221 16.32 -12.45 -1.62
CA ASP A 221 16.50 -11.53 -0.51
C ASP A 221 15.59 -10.29 -0.56
N GLY A 222 14.68 -10.21 -1.53
CA GLY A 222 13.72 -9.13 -1.72
C GLY A 222 14.24 -7.90 -2.45
N ARG A 223 15.50 -7.89 -2.94
CA ARG A 223 15.99 -6.78 -3.77
C ARG A 223 15.31 -6.77 -5.14
N PHE A 224 15.19 -5.58 -5.72
CA PHE A 224 14.69 -5.43 -7.08
C PHE A 224 15.64 -6.13 -8.08
N ALA A 225 15.05 -6.92 -9.00
CA ALA A 225 15.78 -7.67 -10.01
C ALA A 225 15.21 -7.36 -11.42
N GLY A 226 16.00 -6.67 -12.22
CA GLY A 226 15.61 -6.28 -13.58
C GLY A 226 14.78 -4.98 -13.64
N THR A 227 14.11 -4.79 -14.77
CA THR A 227 13.29 -3.62 -15.07
C THR A 227 11.80 -3.91 -14.89
N PRO A 228 10.96 -2.90 -14.59
CA PRO A 228 9.52 -3.07 -14.55
C PRO A 228 8.94 -3.51 -15.91
N ARG A 229 7.95 -4.41 -15.85
CA ARG A 229 7.13 -4.79 -17.03
C ARG A 229 5.69 -4.30 -16.85
N LEU A 230 4.99 -4.10 -17.93
CA LEU A 230 3.54 -3.92 -17.96
C LEU A 230 2.88 -5.29 -17.74
N ASP A 231 1.99 -5.39 -16.78
CA ASP A 231 1.19 -6.60 -16.52
C ASP A 231 -0.25 -6.43 -16.99
N VAL A 232 -0.85 -5.26 -16.74
CA VAL A 232 -2.25 -4.97 -17.10
C VAL A 232 -2.39 -3.49 -17.46
N SER A 233 -3.06 -3.20 -18.59
CA SER A 233 -3.59 -1.87 -18.87
C SER A 233 -5.05 -1.81 -18.42
N ILE A 234 -5.38 -0.80 -17.62
CA ILE A 234 -6.75 -0.48 -17.20
C ILE A 234 -7.27 0.77 -17.92
N LEU A 235 -6.57 1.21 -18.95
CA LEU A 235 -6.99 2.31 -19.82
C LEU A 235 -8.33 1.96 -20.50
N GLY A 236 -9.26 2.88 -20.45
CA GLY A 236 -10.61 2.66 -20.97
C GLY A 236 -11.54 1.90 -20.02
N TRP A 237 -11.07 1.49 -18.83
CA TRP A 237 -11.91 0.87 -17.81
C TRP A 237 -12.52 1.95 -16.91
N GLY A 238 -13.68 1.62 -16.34
CA GLY A 238 -14.40 2.56 -15.49
C GLY A 238 -15.05 3.73 -16.26
N PRO A 239 -15.75 4.61 -15.54
CA PRO A 239 -16.57 5.66 -16.15
C PRO A 239 -15.77 6.74 -16.87
N ASP A 240 -14.60 7.09 -16.37
CA ASP A 240 -13.76 8.17 -16.89
C ASP A 240 -12.65 7.65 -17.84
N GLY A 241 -12.37 6.35 -17.77
CA GLY A 241 -11.47 5.65 -18.71
C GLY A 241 -9.98 5.90 -18.51
N ASP A 242 -9.58 6.68 -17.53
CA ASP A 242 -8.18 7.07 -17.27
C ASP A 242 -7.72 6.84 -15.83
N ASP A 243 -8.44 6.01 -15.08
CA ASP A 243 -8.11 5.61 -13.71
C ASP A 243 -6.65 5.16 -13.58
N LYS A 244 -6.00 5.61 -12.50
CA LYS A 244 -4.70 5.11 -12.07
C LYS A 244 -4.90 4.05 -10.98
N ALA A 245 -4.14 2.96 -11.03
CA ALA A 245 -4.23 1.85 -10.09
C ALA A 245 -3.73 2.26 -8.69
N ARG A 246 -4.58 2.91 -7.90
CA ARG A 246 -4.20 3.47 -6.60
C ARG A 246 -3.94 2.43 -5.53
N ARG A 247 -4.66 1.31 -5.54
CA ARG A 247 -4.52 0.24 -4.55
C ARG A 247 -4.52 -1.11 -5.23
N ILE A 248 -3.58 -1.95 -4.81
CA ILE A 248 -3.44 -3.32 -5.29
C ILE A 248 -3.48 -4.24 -4.07
N ILE A 249 -4.41 -5.19 -4.07
CA ILE A 249 -4.54 -6.21 -3.03
C ILE A 249 -4.67 -7.56 -3.73
N PHE A 250 -4.04 -8.58 -3.18
CA PHE A 250 -4.22 -9.96 -3.62
C PHE A 250 -5.02 -10.73 -2.58
N ASP A 251 -6.02 -11.49 -3.02
CA ASP A 251 -6.77 -12.40 -2.16
C ASP A 251 -6.18 -13.82 -2.18
N THR A 252 -6.66 -14.67 -1.29
CA THR A 252 -6.20 -16.07 -1.16
C THR A 252 -6.61 -16.98 -2.32
N ARG A 253 -7.46 -16.50 -3.24
CA ARG A 253 -7.89 -17.22 -4.46
C ARG A 253 -7.05 -16.80 -5.66
N ASN A 254 -5.95 -16.06 -5.44
CA ASN A 254 -5.10 -15.48 -6.47
C ASN A 254 -5.87 -14.50 -7.37
N VAL A 255 -6.72 -13.68 -6.77
CA VAL A 255 -7.37 -12.55 -7.44
C VAL A 255 -6.68 -11.26 -7.04
N MET A 256 -6.26 -10.48 -8.02
CA MET A 256 -5.82 -9.10 -7.84
C MET A 256 -7.04 -8.18 -7.81
N LEU A 257 -7.19 -7.46 -6.72
CA LEU A 257 -8.18 -6.38 -6.56
C LEU A 257 -7.46 -5.05 -6.80
N VAL A 258 -7.83 -4.35 -7.84
CA VAL A 258 -7.28 -3.04 -8.20
C VAL A 258 -8.35 -2.00 -7.96
N ARG A 259 -8.05 -1.00 -7.13
CA ARG A 259 -8.88 0.20 -7.01
C ARG A 259 -8.27 1.30 -7.86
N GLY A 260 -9.03 1.70 -8.86
CA GLY A 260 -8.70 2.80 -9.77
C GLY A 260 -9.24 4.14 -9.26
N MET A 261 -8.55 5.22 -9.61
CA MET A 261 -8.99 6.60 -9.40
C MET A 261 -8.18 7.56 -10.27
N GLU A 262 -8.75 8.74 -10.52
CA GLU A 262 -8.05 9.86 -11.14
C GLU A 262 -6.87 10.36 -10.28
N PHE A 263 -5.77 10.74 -10.94
CA PHE A 263 -4.62 11.34 -10.28
C PHE A 263 -3.75 12.16 -11.24
N GLU A 264 -3.46 13.40 -10.86
CA GLU A 264 -2.64 14.35 -11.62
C GLU A 264 -1.70 15.18 -10.73
N PHE A 265 -1.23 14.67 -9.61
CA PHE A 265 -0.37 15.35 -8.62
C PHE A 265 -1.02 16.54 -7.91
N ASN A 266 -2.25 16.91 -8.22
CA ASN A 266 -3.00 17.98 -7.56
C ASN A 266 -3.86 17.44 -6.40
N LEU A 267 -4.24 18.33 -5.50
CA LEU A 267 -5.15 17.99 -4.40
C LEU A 267 -6.60 18.10 -4.89
N ILE A 268 -7.30 16.99 -4.92
CA ILE A 268 -8.73 16.91 -5.20
C ILE A 268 -9.47 16.59 -3.91
N ALA A 269 -10.60 17.25 -3.65
CA ALA A 269 -11.43 16.97 -2.49
C ALA A 269 -11.89 15.49 -2.51
N THR A 270 -11.88 14.85 -1.34
CA THR A 270 -12.16 13.40 -1.23
C THR A 270 -13.56 13.03 -1.72
N SER A 271 -14.52 13.96 -1.59
CA SER A 271 -15.91 13.81 -2.07
C SER A 271 -16.05 13.84 -3.60
N GLU A 272 -15.05 14.38 -4.31
CA GLU A 272 -15.07 14.50 -5.77
C GLU A 272 -14.34 13.36 -6.46
N ARG A 273 -13.61 12.52 -5.70
CA ARG A 273 -12.86 11.39 -6.25
C ARG A 273 -13.77 10.21 -6.49
N ARG A 274 -14.00 9.89 -7.74
CA ARG A 274 -14.61 8.61 -8.12
C ARG A 274 -13.60 7.49 -7.93
N GLN A 275 -14.09 6.33 -7.56
CA GLN A 275 -13.28 5.11 -7.39
C GLN A 275 -13.96 3.96 -8.10
N SER A 276 -13.18 3.19 -8.83
CA SER A 276 -13.61 1.98 -9.51
C SER A 276 -12.83 0.77 -8.97
N ASP A 277 -13.49 -0.37 -8.82
CA ASP A 277 -12.85 -1.59 -8.37
C ASP A 277 -12.81 -2.61 -9.52
N TYR A 278 -11.62 -3.13 -9.82
CA TYR A 278 -11.36 -4.11 -10.86
C TYR A 278 -10.84 -5.41 -10.25
N LYS A 279 -11.28 -6.56 -10.79
CA LYS A 279 -10.87 -7.89 -10.33
C LYS A 279 -10.22 -8.66 -11.48
N LEU A 280 -9.04 -9.18 -11.21
CA LEU A 280 -8.26 -9.96 -12.17
C LEU A 280 -7.85 -11.28 -11.55
N ALA A 281 -8.08 -12.39 -12.27
CA ALA A 281 -7.60 -13.71 -11.86
C ALA A 281 -6.18 -13.94 -12.39
N TYR A 282 -5.35 -14.59 -11.59
CA TYR A 282 -4.03 -15.04 -12.02
C TYR A 282 -4.12 -16.32 -12.85
N ASP A 283 -3.50 -16.31 -14.02
CA ASP A 283 -3.30 -17.48 -14.86
C ASP A 283 -1.84 -17.99 -14.68
N PRO A 284 -1.62 -19.06 -13.93
CA PRO A 284 -0.27 -19.56 -13.67
C PRO A 284 0.42 -20.17 -14.90
N ALA A 285 -0.32 -20.60 -15.91
CA ALA A 285 0.26 -21.14 -17.13
C ALA A 285 0.84 -20.04 -18.03
N ALA A 286 0.22 -18.88 -18.03
CA ALA A 286 0.67 -17.70 -18.79
C ALA A 286 1.52 -16.73 -17.98
N ASP A 287 1.64 -16.90 -16.66
CA ASP A 287 2.20 -15.93 -15.70
C ASP A 287 1.60 -14.54 -15.91
N ALA A 288 0.27 -14.45 -15.99
CA ALA A 288 -0.45 -13.26 -16.39
C ALA A 288 -1.76 -13.06 -15.60
N TRP A 289 -2.25 -11.82 -15.60
CA TRP A 289 -3.52 -11.45 -14.99
C TRP A 289 -4.59 -11.27 -16.06
N LYS A 290 -5.77 -11.81 -15.83
CA LYS A 290 -6.93 -11.71 -16.72
C LYS A 290 -8.12 -11.08 -16.00
N PRO A 291 -8.81 -10.10 -16.59
CA PRO A 291 -10.01 -9.54 -15.99
C PRO A 291 -11.06 -10.63 -15.77
N LEU A 292 -11.73 -10.60 -14.61
CA LEU A 292 -12.86 -11.50 -14.30
C LEU A 292 -14.18 -11.03 -14.92
N GLU A 293 -14.26 -9.75 -15.26
CA GLU A 293 -15.42 -9.08 -15.83
C GLU A 293 -14.99 -8.20 -17.01
N SER A 294 -15.91 -7.82 -17.88
CA SER A 294 -15.66 -6.82 -18.92
C SER A 294 -15.76 -5.42 -18.31
N TYR A 295 -14.73 -4.63 -18.38
CA TYR A 295 -14.66 -3.28 -17.83
C TYR A 295 -14.67 -2.17 -18.89
N GLY A 296 -14.70 -2.52 -20.17
CA GLY A 296 -14.84 -1.58 -21.27
C GLY A 296 -16.29 -1.11 -21.47
N LYS A 297 -16.44 0.08 -22.11
CA LYS A 297 -17.75 0.57 -22.60
C LYS A 297 -18.24 -0.28 -23.75
#